data_e756395353d2102aa5d74752f1bc33d6
#
_entry.id   e756395353d2102aa5d74752f1bc33d6
#
_cell.length_a   1.000
_cell.length_b   1.000
_cell.length_c   1.000
_cell.angle_alpha   90.00
_cell.angle_beta   90.00
_cell.angle_gamma   90.00
#
_symmetry.space_group_name_H-M   'P 1'
#
loop_
_entity.id
_entity.type
_entity.pdbx_description
1 polymer ?
#
loop_
_entity_poly.entity_id
_entity_poly.type
_entity_poly.pdbx_seq_one_letter_code
_entity_poly.pdbx_strand_id
1 'polypeptide(L)'
;MIDEKPPIGAEEVAEATAILQKYKAGKAALDKRIVDNELWFRMGHWKNYQNPMMEGKPQPASGWLFNSIANKHADAMDNYPAPNVLPRAADDAQTAQVLSSILPVVLEQADYEQVYSDTWWRKLKQGTGVKGVFWDPEQRGGVGEIAIRPMNLLMLYWEPGVDNIQASPHFFSLSLADTAQLESRWPQLAGHTASVLDVPHYIHDSGLDTSDKSVVVDWYYKKLSPEGRSVLHYCKFCNGVVLYASENDPALAERGFYDHGKYPFVFDALFMEEDSPAGFGYIDVMKECQTAIDKMNHAMDENVLLSSRQRYVLSDTAGVNEEELTDLSRDIIHVVGRLNDDSFRPLQTAGLQGNSLSYRNSRIEELKEISGNRDMTQGGTAGGVTAASAIAALQEAGSKLSRDMLKSAYRAFAKECCLIIELMRQFYDEERIFRITGKSGESEFVRFSGQVLRAQPARVVGGVELGSHEPVFDIVVSAEKKSTFSRLSQNETAKECYQLGFFAPANADAALAALEMMDFEGIEKVRQRVRQNGTLAQQLAQMQAQMAQLTGLLEVQKKSEAPKLSGPAQELSTAAMARAMKTQKGEMR
;
A
#
# COMPACT_ATOMS: atom_id res chain seq x y z
N MET A 1 -37.35 -30.55 28.25
CA MET A 1 -36.14 -29.88 27.78
C MET A 1 -36.06 -28.60 28.57
N ILE A 2 -35.10 -28.48 29.45
CA ILE A 2 -34.79 -27.22 30.12
C ILE A 2 -34.28 -26.34 29.00
N ASP A 3 -34.98 -25.24 28.66
CA ASP A 3 -34.47 -24.19 27.78
C ASP A 3 -33.23 -23.62 28.48
N GLU A 4 -32.06 -24.17 28.19
CA GLU A 4 -30.81 -23.57 28.63
C GLU A 4 -30.68 -22.25 27.89
N LYS A 5 -30.65 -21.14 28.66
CA LYS A 5 -30.41 -19.79 28.15
C LYS A 5 -29.14 -19.82 27.29
N PRO A 6 -29.18 -19.31 26.05
CA PRO A 6 -27.99 -19.29 25.22
C PRO A 6 -26.86 -18.51 25.91
N PRO A 7 -25.60 -18.92 25.78
CA PRO A 7 -24.46 -18.26 26.41
C PRO A 7 -24.40 -16.75 26.12
N ILE A 8 -24.76 -16.33 24.90
CA ILE A 8 -24.88 -14.93 24.51
C ILE A 8 -26.34 -14.62 24.20
N GLY A 9 -26.93 -13.76 25.03
CA GLY A 9 -28.31 -13.28 24.90
C GLY A 9 -28.40 -11.75 24.98
N ALA A 10 -29.59 -11.24 25.30
CA ALA A 10 -29.86 -9.81 25.36
C ALA A 10 -29.11 -9.10 26.52
N GLU A 11 -28.83 -9.79 27.61
CA GLU A 11 -28.10 -9.21 28.75
C GLU A 11 -26.63 -8.95 28.40
N GLU A 12 -25.96 -9.93 27.80
CA GLU A 12 -24.57 -9.84 27.37
C GLU A 12 -24.39 -8.78 26.26
N VAL A 13 -25.37 -8.66 25.36
CA VAL A 13 -25.39 -7.61 24.33
C VAL A 13 -25.61 -6.22 24.94
N ALA A 14 -26.42 -6.11 26.01
CA ALA A 14 -26.58 -4.83 26.71
C ALA A 14 -25.28 -4.39 27.40
N GLU A 15 -24.54 -5.32 28.01
CA GLU A 15 -23.20 -5.05 28.57
C GLU A 15 -22.22 -4.65 27.46
N ALA A 16 -22.18 -5.38 26.36
CA ALA A 16 -21.34 -5.04 25.21
C ALA A 16 -21.66 -3.65 24.65
N THR A 17 -22.93 -3.28 24.60
CA THR A 17 -23.37 -1.93 24.17
C THR A 17 -22.88 -0.85 25.14
N ALA A 18 -22.92 -1.09 26.45
CA ALA A 18 -22.38 -0.17 27.45
C ALA A 18 -20.85 0.01 27.29
N ILE A 19 -20.11 -1.07 27.04
CA ILE A 19 -18.68 -1.02 26.74
C ILE A 19 -18.42 -0.24 25.46
N LEU A 20 -19.19 -0.49 24.40
CA LEU A 20 -19.10 0.25 23.14
C LEU A 20 -19.29 1.76 23.35
N GLN A 21 -20.27 2.18 24.16
CA GLN A 21 -20.48 3.60 24.46
C GLN A 21 -19.27 4.21 25.19
N LYS A 22 -18.67 3.47 26.14
CA LYS A 22 -17.43 3.88 26.80
C LYS A 22 -16.28 4.07 25.78
N TYR A 23 -16.12 3.13 24.85
CA TYR A 23 -15.08 3.21 23.81
C TYR A 23 -15.33 4.35 22.82
N LYS A 24 -16.60 4.59 22.45
CA LYS A 24 -16.98 5.76 21.64
C LYS A 24 -16.57 7.06 22.31
N ALA A 25 -16.90 7.22 23.61
CA ALA A 25 -16.53 8.42 24.35
C ALA A 25 -15.00 8.63 24.41
N GLY A 26 -14.23 7.55 24.60
CA GLY A 26 -12.76 7.61 24.62
C GLY A 26 -12.16 7.98 23.27
N LYS A 27 -12.82 7.63 22.16
CA LYS A 27 -12.35 7.88 20.79
C LYS A 27 -12.85 9.19 20.18
N ALA A 28 -13.76 9.92 20.82
CA ALA A 28 -14.45 11.07 20.25
C ALA A 28 -13.51 12.16 19.69
N ALA A 29 -12.37 12.42 20.34
CA ALA A 29 -11.37 13.37 19.86
C ALA A 29 -10.73 12.92 18.54
N LEU A 30 -10.42 11.62 18.41
CA LEU A 30 -9.89 11.04 17.18
C LEU A 30 -10.91 11.11 16.05
N ASP A 31 -12.18 10.79 16.31
CA ASP A 31 -13.26 10.85 15.31
C ASP A 31 -13.44 12.28 14.77
N LYS A 32 -13.41 13.28 15.66
CA LYS A 32 -13.46 14.68 15.25
C LYS A 32 -12.26 15.07 14.38
N ARG A 33 -11.05 14.64 14.75
CA ARG A 33 -9.82 14.89 13.97
C ARG A 33 -9.91 14.27 12.58
N ILE A 34 -10.43 13.04 12.45
CA ILE A 34 -10.59 12.34 11.17
C ILE A 34 -11.55 13.10 10.26
N VAL A 35 -12.70 13.54 10.77
CA VAL A 35 -13.70 14.30 10.00
C VAL A 35 -13.13 15.65 9.56
N ASP A 36 -12.44 16.36 10.45
CA ASP A 36 -11.78 17.63 10.14
C ASP A 36 -10.70 17.44 9.06
N ASN A 37 -9.87 16.41 9.16
CA ASN A 37 -8.82 16.14 8.17
C ASN A 37 -9.39 15.87 6.77
N GLU A 38 -10.55 15.22 6.64
CA GLU A 38 -11.20 15.04 5.34
C GLU A 38 -11.65 16.39 4.73
N LEU A 39 -12.15 17.32 5.54
CA LEU A 39 -12.48 18.67 5.07
C LEU A 39 -11.24 19.43 4.60
N TRP A 40 -10.13 19.31 5.32
CA TRP A 40 -8.85 19.90 4.92
C TRP A 40 -8.36 19.35 3.59
N PHE A 41 -8.42 18.04 3.41
CA PHE A 41 -8.02 17.37 2.17
C PHE A 41 -8.84 17.86 0.97
N ARG A 42 -10.15 18.06 1.18
CA ARG A 42 -11.08 18.54 0.15
C ARG A 42 -11.08 20.06 -0.03
N MET A 43 -10.13 20.78 0.60
CA MET A 43 -10.06 22.24 0.60
C MET A 43 -11.34 22.92 1.12
N GLY A 44 -12.14 22.19 1.91
CA GLY A 44 -13.41 22.65 2.47
C GLY A 44 -13.29 23.20 3.91
N HIS A 45 -12.09 23.42 4.42
CA HIS A 45 -11.81 23.77 5.81
C HIS A 45 -12.41 25.10 6.25
N TRP A 46 -12.66 26.04 5.33
CA TRP A 46 -13.35 27.29 5.62
C TRP A 46 -14.77 27.08 6.14
N LYS A 47 -15.43 25.97 5.84
CA LYS A 47 -16.75 25.61 6.39
C LYS A 47 -16.75 25.51 7.91
N ASN A 48 -15.58 25.20 8.52
CA ASN A 48 -15.42 25.13 9.98
C ASN A 48 -15.18 26.49 10.63
N TYR A 49 -14.80 27.50 9.86
CA TYR A 49 -14.55 28.87 10.33
C TYR A 49 -15.78 29.74 10.07
N GLN A 50 -16.92 29.39 10.65
CA GLN A 50 -18.15 30.20 10.61
C GLN A 50 -17.95 31.49 11.40
N ASN A 51 -17.25 32.43 10.81
CA ASN A 51 -17.13 33.79 11.34
C ASN A 51 -18.05 34.70 10.53
N PRO A 52 -19.09 35.33 11.13
CA PRO A 52 -19.98 36.25 10.42
C PRO A 52 -19.22 37.41 9.73
N MET A 53 -18.04 37.79 10.24
CA MET A 53 -17.18 38.80 9.61
C MET A 53 -16.55 38.36 8.29
N MET A 54 -16.60 37.05 7.98
CA MET A 54 -16.06 36.45 6.74
C MET A 54 -17.15 36.24 5.68
N GLU A 55 -18.40 36.49 6.02
CA GLU A 55 -19.52 36.34 5.08
C GLU A 55 -19.36 37.32 3.91
N GLY A 56 -19.45 36.83 2.68
CA GLY A 56 -19.24 37.62 1.47
C GLY A 56 -17.79 37.99 1.13
N LYS A 57 -16.80 37.55 1.93
CA LYS A 57 -15.37 37.77 1.65
C LYS A 57 -14.76 36.55 0.89
N PRO A 58 -13.68 36.77 0.12
CA PRO A 58 -12.95 35.70 -0.52
C PRO A 58 -12.47 34.68 0.51
N GLN A 59 -12.64 33.40 0.20
CA GLN A 59 -12.17 32.27 1.02
C GLN A 59 -11.25 31.38 0.19
N PRO A 60 -10.06 31.86 -0.19
CA PRO A 60 -9.16 31.10 -1.05
C PRO A 60 -8.64 29.88 -0.29
N ALA A 61 -8.66 28.73 -0.97
CA ALA A 61 -8.06 27.50 -0.51
C ALA A 61 -7.05 27.04 -1.55
N SER A 62 -5.78 26.99 -1.18
CA SER A 62 -4.71 26.52 -2.06
C SER A 62 -4.45 25.04 -1.89
N GLY A 63 -4.21 24.32 -2.99
CA GLY A 63 -4.11 22.88 -3.03
C GLY A 63 -2.74 22.30 -2.63
N TRP A 64 -1.92 22.98 -1.85
CA TRP A 64 -0.59 22.52 -1.48
C TRP A 64 -0.61 21.21 -0.68
N LEU A 65 -1.50 21.15 0.30
CA LEU A 65 -1.70 19.98 1.12
C LEU A 65 -2.22 18.78 0.27
N PHE A 66 -3.21 19.02 -0.59
CA PHE A 66 -3.72 18.01 -1.52
C PHE A 66 -2.61 17.45 -2.41
N ASN A 67 -1.82 18.33 -3.05
CA ASN A 67 -0.71 17.95 -3.91
C ASN A 67 0.34 17.10 -3.16
N SER A 68 0.67 17.49 -1.93
CA SER A 68 1.63 16.74 -1.11
C SER A 68 1.15 15.32 -0.82
N ILE A 69 -0.12 15.14 -0.50
CA ILE A 69 -0.71 13.83 -0.21
C ILE A 69 -0.82 12.99 -1.48
N ALA A 70 -1.23 13.59 -2.61
CA ALA A 70 -1.33 12.88 -3.89
C ALA A 70 0.02 12.32 -4.35
N ASN A 71 1.10 13.09 -4.20
CA ASN A 71 2.45 12.62 -4.51
C ASN A 71 2.89 11.46 -3.61
N LYS A 72 2.60 11.53 -2.30
CA LYS A 72 2.90 10.42 -1.38
C LYS A 72 2.10 9.16 -1.67
N HIS A 73 0.86 9.31 -2.12
CA HIS A 73 0.07 8.18 -2.58
C HIS A 73 0.67 7.54 -3.84
N ALA A 74 1.10 8.35 -4.82
CA ALA A 74 1.76 7.84 -6.01
C ALA A 74 3.06 7.08 -5.67
N ASP A 75 3.91 7.63 -4.79
CA ASP A 75 5.10 6.95 -4.28
C ASP A 75 4.77 5.57 -3.67
N ALA A 76 3.64 5.46 -2.96
CA ALA A 76 3.22 4.21 -2.36
C ALA A 76 2.74 3.19 -3.40
N MET A 77 2.04 3.64 -4.45
CA MET A 77 1.58 2.77 -5.53
C MET A 77 2.74 2.24 -6.38
N ASP A 78 3.79 3.04 -6.58
CA ASP A 78 5.00 2.61 -7.29
C ASP A 78 5.78 1.52 -6.54
N ASN A 79 5.56 1.38 -5.23
CA ASN A 79 6.24 0.41 -4.37
C ASN A 79 5.25 -0.62 -3.78
N TYR A 80 4.51 -1.29 -4.65
CA TYR A 80 3.54 -2.31 -4.26
C TYR A 80 4.21 -3.50 -3.55
N PRO A 81 3.64 -4.01 -2.42
CA PRO A 81 4.27 -5.09 -1.66
C PRO A 81 4.06 -6.45 -2.32
N ALA A 82 5.12 -7.24 -2.40
CA ALA A 82 5.07 -8.64 -2.80
C ALA A 82 5.49 -9.55 -1.64
N PRO A 83 4.68 -10.56 -1.29
CA PRO A 83 4.98 -11.46 -0.19
C PRO A 83 5.97 -12.54 -0.62
N ASN A 84 6.94 -12.84 0.26
CA ASN A 84 7.81 -14.01 0.15
C ASN A 84 7.76 -14.77 1.47
N VAL A 85 7.32 -16.01 1.43
CA VAL A 85 7.15 -16.87 2.60
C VAL A 85 8.42 -17.68 2.84
N LEU A 86 8.98 -17.56 4.03
CA LEU A 86 10.17 -18.30 4.45
C LEU A 86 9.80 -19.35 5.50
N PRO A 87 10.29 -20.59 5.38
CA PRO A 87 10.05 -21.62 6.35
C PRO A 87 10.94 -21.41 7.59
N ARG A 88 10.43 -21.71 8.79
CA ARG A 88 11.26 -21.80 10.00
C ARG A 88 11.92 -23.16 10.18
N ALA A 89 11.34 -24.20 9.61
CA ALA A 89 11.91 -25.54 9.61
C ALA A 89 12.24 -25.97 8.17
N ALA A 90 13.28 -26.80 8.02
CA ALA A 90 13.71 -27.26 6.70
C ALA A 90 12.63 -28.13 5.99
N ASP A 91 11.85 -28.85 6.77
CA ASP A 91 10.75 -29.71 6.28
C ASP A 91 9.62 -28.89 5.64
N ASP A 92 9.44 -27.62 6.05
CA ASP A 92 8.40 -26.73 5.55
C ASP A 92 8.80 -25.95 4.29
N ALA A 93 10.02 -26.17 3.77
CA ALA A 93 10.55 -25.39 2.64
C ALA A 93 9.70 -25.51 1.37
N GLN A 94 9.18 -26.69 1.06
CA GLN A 94 8.31 -26.89 -0.10
C GLN A 94 6.98 -26.17 0.08
N THR A 95 6.37 -26.26 1.26
CA THR A 95 5.11 -25.58 1.59
C THR A 95 5.28 -24.07 1.53
N ALA A 96 6.38 -23.52 2.04
CA ALA A 96 6.71 -22.10 1.96
C ALA A 96 6.84 -21.61 0.50
N GLN A 97 7.47 -22.41 -0.37
CA GLN A 97 7.58 -22.08 -1.80
C GLN A 97 6.21 -22.06 -2.48
N VAL A 98 5.35 -23.03 -2.17
CA VAL A 98 3.98 -23.10 -2.68
C VAL A 98 3.17 -21.89 -2.19
N LEU A 99 3.23 -21.55 -0.90
CA LEU A 99 2.57 -20.37 -0.34
C LEU A 99 3.04 -19.08 -0.99
N SER A 100 4.34 -18.92 -1.23
CA SER A 100 4.90 -17.75 -1.93
C SER A 100 4.33 -17.59 -3.34
N SER A 101 3.94 -18.69 -3.99
CA SER A 101 3.34 -18.67 -5.32
C SER A 101 1.83 -18.44 -5.29
N ILE A 102 1.14 -18.89 -4.25
CA ILE A 102 -0.32 -18.81 -4.12
C ILE A 102 -0.77 -17.47 -3.54
N LEU A 103 -0.05 -16.90 -2.55
CA LEU A 103 -0.44 -15.66 -1.89
C LEU A 103 -0.69 -14.50 -2.86
N PRO A 104 0.15 -14.25 -3.88
CA PRO A 104 -0.13 -13.21 -4.88
C PRO A 104 -1.46 -13.43 -5.61
N VAL A 105 -1.81 -14.67 -5.91
CA VAL A 105 -3.08 -15.02 -6.58
C VAL A 105 -4.28 -14.79 -5.66
N VAL A 106 -4.17 -15.12 -4.38
CA VAL A 106 -5.23 -14.84 -3.39
C VAL A 106 -5.42 -13.34 -3.20
N LEU A 107 -4.34 -12.58 -3.16
CA LEU A 107 -4.39 -11.12 -3.09
C LEU A 107 -5.05 -10.51 -4.35
N GLU A 108 -4.71 -11.00 -5.54
CA GLU A 108 -5.33 -10.59 -6.79
C GLU A 108 -6.84 -10.90 -6.81
N GLN A 109 -7.24 -12.09 -6.36
CA GLN A 109 -8.65 -12.49 -6.27
C GLN A 109 -9.45 -11.67 -5.25
N ALA A 110 -8.79 -11.14 -4.22
CA ALA A 110 -9.36 -10.24 -3.22
C ALA A 110 -9.33 -8.76 -3.64
N ASP A 111 -8.97 -8.45 -4.90
CA ASP A 111 -8.81 -7.08 -5.43
C ASP A 111 -7.91 -6.20 -4.54
N TYR A 112 -6.79 -6.80 -4.08
CA TYR A 112 -5.93 -6.17 -3.08
C TYR A 112 -5.28 -4.87 -3.55
N GLU A 113 -5.07 -4.68 -4.86
CA GLU A 113 -4.52 -3.43 -5.39
C GLU A 113 -5.43 -2.23 -5.09
N GLN A 114 -6.74 -2.39 -5.28
CA GLN A 114 -7.72 -1.37 -4.91
C GLN A 114 -7.79 -1.17 -3.39
N VAL A 115 -7.82 -2.25 -2.62
CA VAL A 115 -7.81 -2.21 -1.14
C VAL A 115 -6.56 -1.48 -0.63
N TYR A 116 -5.41 -1.73 -1.23
CA TYR A 116 -4.14 -1.08 -0.90
C TYR A 116 -4.19 0.41 -1.18
N SER A 117 -4.64 0.81 -2.37
CA SER A 117 -4.82 2.22 -2.75
C SER A 117 -5.76 2.95 -1.78
N ASP A 118 -6.95 2.40 -1.52
CA ASP A 118 -7.95 3.01 -0.63
C ASP A 118 -7.44 3.14 0.81
N THR A 119 -6.69 2.14 1.28
CA THR A 119 -6.08 2.17 2.60
C THR A 119 -5.00 3.24 2.70
N TRP A 120 -4.18 3.42 1.65
CA TRP A 120 -3.18 4.47 1.60
C TRP A 120 -3.78 5.88 1.59
N TRP A 121 -4.85 6.12 0.84
CA TRP A 121 -5.57 7.39 0.92
C TRP A 121 -6.03 7.71 2.34
N ARG A 122 -6.58 6.71 3.04
CA ARG A 122 -6.99 6.87 4.44
C ARG A 122 -5.79 7.09 5.35
N LYS A 123 -4.74 6.28 5.24
CA LYS A 123 -3.51 6.40 6.04
C LYS A 123 -2.89 7.80 5.93
N LEU A 124 -2.77 8.34 4.73
CA LEU A 124 -2.17 9.65 4.49
C LEU A 124 -3.02 10.79 5.05
N LYS A 125 -4.35 10.69 4.96
CA LYS A 125 -5.29 11.71 5.43
C LYS A 125 -5.52 11.65 6.94
N GLN A 126 -5.78 10.46 7.46
CA GLN A 126 -6.26 10.23 8.83
C GLN A 126 -5.16 9.76 9.78
N GLY A 127 -3.97 9.46 9.25
CA GLY A 127 -2.85 8.92 10.01
C GLY A 127 -2.85 7.41 10.17
N THR A 128 -3.95 6.72 9.87
CA THR A 128 -4.06 5.28 10.03
C THR A 128 -4.92 4.68 8.94
N GLY A 129 -4.37 3.70 8.25
CA GLY A 129 -5.10 2.80 7.39
C GLY A 129 -5.41 1.50 8.15
N VAL A 130 -6.61 0.98 7.99
CA VAL A 130 -7.01 -0.28 8.60
C VAL A 130 -7.53 -1.22 7.54
N LYS A 131 -7.05 -2.46 7.54
CA LYS A 131 -7.55 -3.54 6.71
C LYS A 131 -8.12 -4.65 7.58
N GLY A 132 -9.24 -5.21 7.13
CA GLY A 132 -9.83 -6.39 7.72
C GLY A 132 -9.58 -7.60 6.82
N VAL A 133 -9.18 -8.72 7.40
CA VAL A 133 -8.93 -9.98 6.69
C VAL A 133 -9.91 -11.02 7.23
N PHE A 134 -10.87 -11.40 6.42
CA PHE A 134 -12.00 -12.22 6.85
C PHE A 134 -12.15 -13.45 5.97
N TRP A 135 -12.82 -14.45 6.50
CA TRP A 135 -13.39 -15.53 5.73
C TRP A 135 -14.84 -15.17 5.33
N ASP A 136 -15.13 -15.22 4.04
CA ASP A 136 -16.47 -14.97 3.49
C ASP A 136 -17.03 -16.29 2.93
N PRO A 137 -17.94 -16.95 3.64
CA PRO A 137 -18.47 -18.26 3.24
C PRO A 137 -19.41 -18.22 2.03
N GLU A 138 -19.93 -17.03 1.66
CA GLU A 138 -20.88 -16.88 0.56
C GLU A 138 -20.18 -16.78 -0.81
N GLN A 139 -18.89 -16.49 -0.82
CA GLN A 139 -18.13 -16.38 -2.07
C GLN A 139 -17.98 -17.72 -2.78
N ARG A 140 -17.71 -17.69 -4.08
CA ARG A 140 -17.55 -18.86 -4.95
C ARG A 140 -18.69 -19.87 -4.84
N GLY A 141 -19.92 -19.40 -4.74
CA GLY A 141 -21.10 -20.28 -4.70
C GLY A 141 -21.21 -21.13 -3.44
N GLY A 142 -20.68 -20.62 -2.31
CA GLY A 142 -20.77 -21.27 -1.00
C GLY A 142 -19.53 -22.08 -0.60
N VAL A 143 -18.50 -22.13 -1.45
CA VAL A 143 -17.19 -22.74 -1.08
C VAL A 143 -16.41 -21.84 -0.11
N GLY A 144 -16.72 -20.53 -0.12
CA GLY A 144 -16.07 -19.52 0.68
C GLY A 144 -14.71 -19.06 0.10
N GLU A 145 -14.31 -17.85 0.45
CA GLU A 145 -13.01 -17.30 0.06
C GLU A 145 -12.52 -16.26 1.09
N ILE A 146 -11.23 -15.96 1.06
CA ILE A 146 -10.63 -14.91 1.86
C ILE A 146 -11.01 -13.54 1.29
N ALA A 147 -11.61 -12.69 2.12
CA ALA A 147 -12.00 -11.33 1.79
C ALA A 147 -11.13 -10.33 2.54
N ILE A 148 -10.52 -9.40 1.80
CA ILE A 148 -9.71 -8.32 2.37
C ILE A 148 -10.44 -7.01 2.08
N ARG A 149 -10.71 -6.21 3.12
CA ARG A 149 -11.51 -4.99 2.98
C ARG A 149 -10.82 -3.80 3.64
N PRO A 150 -10.85 -2.61 3.00
CA PRO A 150 -10.40 -1.38 3.64
C PRO A 150 -11.44 -0.95 4.66
N MET A 151 -11.07 -0.90 5.94
CA MET A 151 -12.00 -0.57 7.03
C MET A 151 -12.07 0.95 7.26
N ASN A 152 -13.27 1.44 7.60
CA ASN A 152 -13.46 2.83 7.98
C ASN A 152 -13.12 3.01 9.46
N LEU A 153 -12.07 3.77 9.76
CA LEU A 153 -11.60 4.00 11.13
C LEU A 153 -12.68 4.63 12.03
N LEU A 154 -13.61 5.43 11.49
CA LEU A 154 -14.73 6.01 12.24
C LEU A 154 -15.68 4.94 12.82
N MET A 155 -15.73 3.76 12.20
CA MET A 155 -16.64 2.66 12.55
C MET A 155 -15.98 1.61 13.45
N LEU A 156 -14.71 1.79 13.84
CA LEU A 156 -13.95 0.82 14.64
C LEU A 156 -13.72 1.35 16.05
N TYR A 157 -13.95 0.50 17.06
CA TYR A 157 -13.81 0.89 18.46
C TYR A 157 -13.07 -0.19 19.25
N TRP A 158 -12.15 0.26 20.08
CA TRP A 158 -11.27 -0.54 20.93
C TRP A 158 -11.10 0.11 22.29
N GLU A 159 -10.49 -0.59 23.24
CA GLU A 159 -10.24 -0.05 24.57
C GLU A 159 -9.29 1.15 24.52
N PRO A 160 -9.65 2.30 25.11
CA PRO A 160 -8.76 3.45 25.22
C PRO A 160 -7.49 3.12 26.02
N GLY A 161 -6.33 3.67 25.59
CA GLY A 161 -5.06 3.48 26.29
C GLY A 161 -4.32 2.19 25.93
N VAL A 162 -4.64 1.55 24.79
CA VAL A 162 -3.89 0.40 24.29
C VAL A 162 -3.12 0.77 23.03
N ASP A 163 -1.85 0.39 22.96
CA ASP A 163 -1.00 0.61 21.77
C ASP A 163 -1.30 -0.39 20.65
N ASN A 164 -1.82 -1.56 21.00
CA ASN A 164 -2.10 -2.63 20.07
C ASN A 164 -3.53 -3.15 20.28
N ILE A 165 -4.31 -3.16 19.21
CA ILE A 165 -5.69 -3.69 19.28
C ILE A 165 -5.76 -5.11 19.81
N GLN A 166 -4.71 -5.91 19.62
CA GLN A 166 -4.68 -7.29 20.11
C GLN A 166 -4.65 -7.40 21.64
N ALA A 167 -4.31 -6.30 22.35
CA ALA A 167 -4.37 -6.22 23.80
C ALA A 167 -5.76 -5.80 24.33
N SER A 168 -6.61 -5.24 23.45
CA SER A 168 -7.98 -4.87 23.84
C SER A 168 -8.81 -6.13 24.13
N PRO A 169 -9.56 -6.19 25.24
CA PRO A 169 -10.45 -7.32 25.54
C PRO A 169 -11.66 -7.38 24.59
N HIS A 170 -12.13 -6.22 24.11
CA HIS A 170 -13.24 -6.10 23.17
C HIS A 170 -12.84 -5.25 21.97
N PHE A 171 -13.37 -5.60 20.83
CA PHE A 171 -13.21 -4.82 19.59
C PHE A 171 -14.56 -4.79 18.86
N PHE A 172 -14.99 -3.60 18.45
CA PHE A 172 -16.26 -3.42 17.75
C PHE A 172 -16.03 -2.83 16.36
N SER A 173 -16.75 -3.38 15.39
CA SER A 173 -16.88 -2.82 14.05
C SER A 173 -18.35 -2.55 13.77
N LEU A 174 -18.68 -1.30 13.43
CA LEU A 174 -20.03 -0.89 13.11
C LEU A 174 -20.22 -0.82 11.60
N SER A 175 -21.40 -1.18 11.14
CA SER A 175 -21.81 -1.01 9.75
C SER A 175 -23.26 -0.54 9.66
N LEU A 176 -23.56 0.28 8.64
CA LEU A 176 -24.91 0.68 8.31
C LEU A 176 -25.45 -0.29 7.26
N ALA A 177 -26.58 -0.90 7.53
CA ALA A 177 -27.24 -1.79 6.60
C ALA A 177 -28.70 -1.36 6.38
N ASP A 178 -29.22 -1.64 5.21
CA ASP A 178 -30.60 -1.36 4.87
C ASP A 178 -31.55 -2.18 5.74
N THR A 179 -32.51 -1.51 6.35
CA THR A 179 -33.46 -2.10 7.30
C THR A 179 -34.29 -3.21 6.65
N ALA A 180 -34.78 -3.01 5.43
CA ALA A 180 -35.60 -4.01 4.74
C ALA A 180 -34.79 -5.26 4.38
N GLN A 181 -33.51 -5.10 4.00
CA GLN A 181 -32.62 -6.24 3.75
C GLN A 181 -32.30 -7.00 5.03
N LEU A 182 -32.07 -6.29 6.14
CA LEU A 182 -31.84 -6.90 7.44
C LEU A 182 -33.03 -7.72 7.92
N GLU A 183 -34.25 -7.16 7.84
CA GLU A 183 -35.47 -7.85 8.23
C GLU A 183 -35.79 -9.06 7.34
N SER A 184 -35.49 -8.96 6.05
CA SER A 184 -35.60 -10.09 5.12
C SER A 184 -34.66 -11.25 5.46
N ARG A 185 -33.41 -10.92 5.85
CA ARG A 185 -32.40 -11.92 6.19
C ARG A 185 -32.56 -12.48 7.61
N TRP A 186 -33.00 -11.63 8.55
CA TRP A 186 -33.24 -11.97 9.96
C TRP A 186 -34.62 -11.52 10.39
N PRO A 187 -35.68 -12.33 10.20
CA PRO A 187 -37.04 -11.97 10.55
C PRO A 187 -37.25 -11.59 12.02
N GLN A 188 -36.37 -12.04 12.92
CA GLN A 188 -36.37 -11.68 14.34
C GLN A 188 -36.12 -10.19 14.61
N LEU A 189 -35.63 -9.44 13.63
CA LEU A 189 -35.43 -7.99 13.73
C LEU A 189 -36.69 -7.18 13.44
N ALA A 190 -37.75 -7.78 12.96
CA ALA A 190 -38.97 -7.05 12.61
C ALA A 190 -39.47 -6.22 13.80
N GLY A 191 -39.56 -4.91 13.62
CA GLY A 191 -39.94 -3.96 14.68
C GLY A 191 -38.80 -3.56 15.64
N HIS A 192 -37.59 -4.07 15.48
CA HIS A 192 -36.39 -3.75 16.30
C HIS A 192 -35.27 -3.06 15.50
N THR A 193 -35.55 -2.58 14.31
CA THR A 193 -34.54 -2.08 13.35
C THR A 193 -34.25 -0.58 13.45
N ALA A 194 -34.85 0.16 14.39
CA ALA A 194 -34.54 1.57 14.58
C ALA A 194 -33.08 1.77 15.00
N SER A 195 -32.39 2.73 14.39
CA SER A 195 -31.00 3.06 14.78
C SER A 195 -30.99 3.80 16.11
N VAL A 196 -30.47 3.15 17.15
CA VAL A 196 -30.31 3.75 18.48
C VAL A 196 -28.91 4.32 18.69
N LEU A 197 -27.91 3.84 17.93
CA LEU A 197 -26.52 4.27 18.03
C LEU A 197 -26.26 5.43 17.06
N ASP A 198 -25.82 6.57 17.61
CA ASP A 198 -25.27 7.65 16.79
C ASP A 198 -23.92 7.21 16.20
N VAL A 199 -23.78 7.32 14.88
CA VAL A 199 -22.60 6.87 14.14
C VAL A 199 -21.91 8.10 13.54
N PRO A 200 -20.63 8.34 13.83
CA PRO A 200 -19.90 9.44 13.23
C PRO A 200 -19.77 9.24 11.71
N HIS A 201 -19.91 10.32 10.97
CA HIS A 201 -19.84 10.32 9.51
C HIS A 201 -19.04 11.49 8.97
N TYR A 202 -18.55 11.35 7.75
CA TYR A 202 -17.87 12.43 7.05
C TYR A 202 -18.88 13.49 6.58
N ILE A 203 -18.42 14.74 6.54
CA ILE A 203 -19.21 15.85 5.97
C ILE A 203 -19.06 15.78 4.45
N HIS A 204 -20.13 15.43 3.77
CA HIS A 204 -20.22 15.39 2.31
C HIS A 204 -20.96 16.60 1.76
N ASP A 205 -20.95 16.78 0.43
CA ASP A 205 -21.72 17.85 -0.24
C ASP A 205 -23.23 17.53 -0.26
N SER A 206 -23.58 16.24 -0.23
CA SER A 206 -24.95 15.75 -0.03
C SER A 206 -25.13 15.22 1.38
N GLY A 207 -26.27 15.50 1.99
CA GLY A 207 -26.63 14.94 3.30
C GLY A 207 -26.71 13.41 3.25
N LEU A 208 -26.26 12.76 4.34
CA LEU A 208 -26.42 11.31 4.52
C LEU A 208 -27.79 11.05 5.15
N ASP A 209 -28.73 10.50 4.37
CA ASP A 209 -30.00 10.00 4.90
C ASP A 209 -29.80 8.58 5.43
N THR A 210 -30.03 8.41 6.73
CA THR A 210 -29.90 7.13 7.44
C THR A 210 -31.25 6.66 7.99
N SER A 211 -32.36 7.27 7.58
CA SER A 211 -33.71 6.97 8.11
C SER A 211 -34.15 5.53 7.84
N ASP A 212 -33.69 4.95 6.73
CA ASP A 212 -33.96 3.58 6.30
C ASP A 212 -32.84 2.58 6.69
N LYS A 213 -31.87 3.01 7.50
CA LYS A 213 -30.72 2.19 7.87
C LYS A 213 -30.67 1.88 9.36
N SER A 214 -30.22 0.69 9.67
CA SER A 214 -29.93 0.24 11.04
C SER A 214 -28.46 -0.03 11.23
N VAL A 215 -27.97 0.19 12.46
CA VAL A 215 -26.57 -0.08 12.82
C VAL A 215 -26.43 -1.54 13.21
N VAL A 216 -25.61 -2.25 12.47
CA VAL A 216 -25.18 -3.61 12.80
C VAL A 216 -23.84 -3.52 13.49
N VAL A 217 -23.71 -4.19 14.62
CA VAL A 217 -22.48 -4.25 15.42
C VAL A 217 -21.87 -5.64 15.29
N ASP A 218 -20.64 -5.67 14.82
CA ASP A 218 -19.78 -6.83 14.83
C ASP A 218 -18.87 -6.72 16.06
N TRP A 219 -19.12 -7.54 17.08
CA TRP A 219 -18.41 -7.53 18.34
C TRP A 219 -17.47 -8.73 18.43
N TYR A 220 -16.19 -8.44 18.48
CA TYR A 220 -15.12 -9.41 18.72
C TYR A 220 -14.63 -9.26 20.16
N TYR A 221 -14.45 -10.37 20.87
CA TYR A 221 -13.98 -10.36 22.25
C TYR A 221 -13.13 -11.59 22.56
N LYS A 222 -12.25 -11.44 23.52
CA LYS A 222 -11.33 -12.50 23.95
C LYS A 222 -11.72 -13.05 25.31
N LYS A 223 -11.78 -14.37 25.39
CA LYS A 223 -11.95 -15.12 26.64
C LYS A 223 -10.76 -16.04 26.85
N LEU A 224 -10.43 -16.32 28.10
CA LEU A 224 -9.45 -17.33 28.44
C LEU A 224 -10.14 -18.69 28.49
N SER A 225 -9.64 -19.67 27.73
CA SER A 225 -10.09 -21.05 27.86
C SER A 225 -9.68 -21.63 29.24
N PRO A 226 -10.27 -22.75 29.66
CA PRO A 226 -9.86 -23.44 30.88
C PRO A 226 -8.37 -23.82 30.91
N GLU A 227 -7.76 -23.94 29.71
CA GLU A 227 -6.33 -24.24 29.52
C GLU A 227 -5.44 -22.98 29.56
N GLY A 228 -6.02 -21.78 29.78
CA GLY A 228 -5.31 -20.51 29.81
C GLY A 228 -4.95 -19.93 28.43
N ARG A 229 -5.51 -20.47 27.35
CA ARG A 229 -5.34 -19.93 26.00
C ARG A 229 -6.35 -18.80 25.75
N SER A 230 -5.91 -17.75 25.06
CA SER A 230 -6.82 -16.68 24.62
C SER A 230 -7.59 -17.15 23.39
N VAL A 231 -8.90 -17.25 23.52
CA VAL A 231 -9.82 -17.65 22.44
C VAL A 231 -10.59 -16.42 21.95
N LEU A 232 -10.69 -16.25 20.64
CA LEU A 232 -11.43 -15.17 20.01
C LEU A 232 -12.86 -15.61 19.74
N HIS A 233 -13.81 -14.89 20.30
CA HIS A 233 -15.23 -15.04 19.99
C HIS A 233 -15.76 -13.89 19.16
N TYR A 234 -16.88 -14.11 18.50
CA TYR A 234 -17.55 -13.16 17.65
C TYR A 234 -19.06 -13.18 17.87
N CYS A 235 -19.65 -11.99 18.00
CA CYS A 235 -21.09 -11.81 18.06
C CYS A 235 -21.51 -10.68 17.12
N LYS A 236 -22.52 -10.95 16.31
CA LYS A 236 -23.20 -9.96 15.48
C LYS A 236 -24.56 -9.65 16.08
N PHE A 237 -24.85 -8.38 16.31
CA PHE A 237 -26.13 -7.95 16.86
C PHE A 237 -26.61 -6.62 16.25
N CYS A 238 -27.92 -6.38 16.34
CA CYS A 238 -28.55 -5.14 15.92
C CYS A 238 -29.61 -4.77 16.96
N ASN A 239 -29.56 -3.56 17.50
CA ASN A 239 -30.53 -3.03 18.48
C ASN A 239 -30.86 -4.00 19.64
N GLY A 240 -29.87 -4.65 20.21
CA GLY A 240 -30.04 -5.59 21.31
C GLY A 240 -30.46 -7.00 20.90
N VAL A 241 -30.73 -7.25 19.63
CA VAL A 241 -31.06 -8.59 19.10
C VAL A 241 -29.80 -9.27 18.56
N VAL A 242 -29.51 -10.47 19.07
CA VAL A 242 -28.40 -11.31 18.60
C VAL A 242 -28.77 -11.91 17.24
N LEU A 243 -27.94 -11.65 16.23
CA LEU A 243 -28.08 -12.23 14.89
C LEU A 243 -27.26 -13.52 14.74
N TYR A 244 -26.08 -13.51 15.32
CA TYR A 244 -25.17 -14.66 15.37
C TYR A 244 -24.20 -14.50 16.54
N ALA A 245 -23.85 -15.60 17.21
CA ALA A 245 -22.80 -15.62 18.22
C ALA A 245 -22.04 -16.95 18.14
N SER A 246 -20.72 -16.90 18.11
CA SER A 246 -19.87 -18.09 18.05
C SER A 246 -19.98 -18.96 19.32
N GLU A 247 -20.24 -18.36 20.48
CA GLU A 247 -20.45 -19.14 21.72
C GLU A 247 -21.78 -19.89 21.75
N ASN A 248 -22.76 -19.45 20.95
CA ASN A 248 -24.07 -20.13 20.83
C ASN A 248 -24.00 -21.32 19.86
N ASP A 249 -22.89 -21.46 19.12
CA ASP A 249 -22.61 -22.57 18.24
C ASP A 249 -21.78 -23.63 18.98
N PRO A 250 -22.30 -24.83 19.22
CA PRO A 250 -21.58 -25.89 19.94
C PRO A 250 -20.22 -26.25 19.34
N ALA A 251 -20.04 -26.08 18.02
CA ALA A 251 -18.78 -26.36 17.35
C ALA A 251 -17.70 -25.29 17.61
N LEU A 252 -18.11 -24.07 17.95
CA LEU A 252 -17.22 -22.92 18.13
C LEU A 252 -17.15 -22.43 19.58
N ALA A 253 -18.02 -22.93 20.46
CA ALA A 253 -18.12 -22.48 21.84
C ALA A 253 -16.80 -22.60 22.62
N GLU A 254 -16.05 -23.69 22.41
CA GLU A 254 -14.75 -23.91 23.06
C GLU A 254 -13.57 -23.50 22.15
N ARG A 255 -13.71 -23.68 20.84
CA ARG A 255 -12.66 -23.43 19.84
C ARG A 255 -12.48 -21.94 19.54
N GLY A 256 -13.58 -21.18 19.56
CA GLY A 256 -13.62 -19.79 19.12
C GLY A 256 -13.94 -19.62 17.63
N PHE A 257 -14.07 -18.37 17.21
CA PHE A 257 -14.45 -18.02 15.83
C PHE A 257 -13.31 -18.22 14.84
N TYR A 258 -12.10 -17.74 15.20
CA TYR A 258 -10.88 -17.97 14.44
C TYR A 258 -9.82 -18.65 15.32
N ASP A 259 -9.24 -19.74 14.81
CA ASP A 259 -8.25 -20.56 15.51
C ASP A 259 -6.99 -19.77 15.91
N HIS A 260 -6.61 -18.77 15.14
CA HIS A 260 -5.45 -17.93 15.43
C HIS A 260 -5.63 -17.01 16.65
N GLY A 261 -6.84 -16.88 17.21
CA GLY A 261 -7.12 -16.11 18.44
C GLY A 261 -6.85 -14.59 18.35
N LYS A 262 -6.66 -14.03 17.14
CA LYS A 262 -6.36 -12.61 16.91
C LYS A 262 -7.55 -11.91 16.26
N TYR A 263 -7.72 -10.62 16.56
CA TYR A 263 -8.66 -9.80 15.80
C TYR A 263 -8.26 -9.77 14.32
N PRO A 264 -9.21 -9.92 13.39
CA PRO A 264 -8.93 -9.97 11.94
C PRO A 264 -8.70 -8.57 11.35
N PHE A 265 -8.13 -7.65 12.10
CA PHE A 265 -7.86 -6.28 11.70
C PHE A 265 -6.38 -5.97 11.83
N VAL A 266 -5.85 -5.29 10.80
CA VAL A 266 -4.47 -4.82 10.79
C VAL A 266 -4.46 -3.30 10.70
N PHE A 267 -3.91 -2.67 11.73
CA PHE A 267 -3.70 -1.23 11.80
C PHE A 267 -2.31 -0.89 11.26
N ASP A 268 -2.29 0.08 10.37
CA ASP A 268 -1.09 0.63 9.76
C ASP A 268 -1.06 2.15 10.02
N ALA A 269 -0.42 2.55 11.12
CA ALA A 269 -0.24 3.94 11.49
C ALA A 269 0.90 4.58 10.69
N LEU A 270 0.70 5.83 10.26
CA LEU A 270 1.71 6.62 9.55
C LEU A 270 2.75 7.15 10.53
N PHE A 271 2.30 7.94 11.49
CA PHE A 271 3.08 8.43 12.61
C PHE A 271 2.43 7.91 13.89
N MET A 272 3.20 7.24 14.72
CA MET A 272 2.69 6.61 15.93
C MET A 272 2.29 7.66 16.97
N GLU A 273 1.22 7.36 17.71
CA GLU A 273 0.75 8.11 18.87
C GLU A 273 0.82 7.16 20.07
N GLU A 274 1.33 7.63 21.21
CA GLU A 274 1.40 6.82 22.42
C GLU A 274 0.00 6.50 22.95
N ASP A 275 -0.17 5.37 23.60
CA ASP A 275 -1.44 4.88 24.17
C ASP A 275 -2.57 4.73 23.12
N SER A 276 -2.22 4.58 21.82
CA SER A 276 -3.19 4.42 20.75
C SER A 276 -2.65 3.55 19.61
N PRO A 277 -3.42 2.59 19.07
CA PRO A 277 -3.07 1.88 17.85
C PRO A 277 -3.25 2.75 16.60
N ALA A 278 -3.96 3.88 16.71
CA ALA A 278 -4.16 4.86 15.66
C ALA A 278 -3.18 6.01 15.82
N GLY A 279 -2.54 6.41 14.74
CA GLY A 279 -1.59 7.51 14.69
C GLY A 279 -2.16 8.78 14.06
N PHE A 280 -1.29 9.73 13.73
CA PHE A 280 -1.62 10.96 13.03
C PHE A 280 -1.03 10.99 11.62
N GLY A 281 -1.56 11.85 10.76
CA GLY A 281 -1.24 11.90 9.34
C GLY A 281 -0.52 13.18 8.91
N TYR A 282 -0.24 13.26 7.60
CA TYR A 282 0.38 14.46 7.03
C TYR A 282 -0.49 15.71 7.18
N ILE A 283 -1.81 15.55 7.13
CA ILE A 283 -2.73 16.69 7.31
C ILE A 283 -2.53 17.31 8.69
N ASP A 284 -2.44 16.50 9.74
CA ASP A 284 -2.27 16.99 11.11
C ASP A 284 -1.03 17.86 11.28
N VAL A 285 0.05 17.52 10.57
CA VAL A 285 1.33 18.23 10.63
C VAL A 285 1.34 19.48 9.74
N MET A 286 0.67 19.44 8.59
CA MET A 286 0.76 20.50 7.56
C MET A 286 -0.35 21.55 7.65
N LYS A 287 -1.45 21.28 8.35
CA LYS A 287 -2.64 22.17 8.36
C LYS A 287 -2.34 23.58 8.89
N GLU A 288 -1.38 23.75 9.81
CA GLU A 288 -1.01 25.06 10.30
C GLU A 288 -0.30 25.89 9.23
N CYS A 289 0.63 25.30 8.47
CA CYS A 289 1.28 25.97 7.35
C CYS A 289 0.27 26.33 6.26
N GLN A 290 -0.64 25.40 5.92
CA GLN A 290 -1.72 25.66 4.97
C GLN A 290 -2.64 26.78 5.43
N THR A 291 -3.01 26.83 6.72
CA THR A 291 -3.80 27.91 7.32
C THR A 291 -3.12 29.25 7.15
N ALA A 292 -1.82 29.33 7.38
CA ALA A 292 -1.06 30.57 7.22
C ALA A 292 -1.03 31.04 5.76
N ILE A 293 -0.83 30.10 4.81
CA ILE A 293 -0.85 30.40 3.37
C ILE A 293 -2.22 30.94 2.96
N ASP A 294 -3.31 30.27 3.35
CA ASP A 294 -4.67 30.63 2.93
C ASP A 294 -5.13 31.96 3.57
N LYS A 295 -4.76 32.25 4.84
CA LYS A 295 -4.98 33.54 5.46
C LYS A 295 -4.23 34.67 4.74
N MET A 296 -3.00 34.40 4.29
CA MET A 296 -2.24 35.41 3.52
C MET A 296 -2.85 35.61 2.14
N ASN A 297 -3.28 34.52 1.46
CA ASN A 297 -3.99 34.66 0.19
C ASN A 297 -5.29 35.46 0.35
N HIS A 298 -6.09 35.19 1.41
CA HIS A 298 -7.28 35.96 1.73
C HIS A 298 -6.97 37.45 1.89
N ALA A 299 -5.94 37.79 2.69
CA ALA A 299 -5.56 39.20 2.90
C ALA A 299 -5.06 39.87 1.61
N MET A 300 -4.37 39.10 0.74
CA MET A 300 -3.94 39.58 -0.58
C MET A 300 -5.13 39.83 -1.50
N ASP A 301 -6.07 38.89 -1.59
CA ASP A 301 -7.27 39.03 -2.40
C ASP A 301 -8.12 40.20 -1.94
N GLU A 302 -8.31 40.37 -0.61
CA GLU A 302 -9.02 41.50 -0.05
C GLU A 302 -8.33 42.83 -0.39
N ASN A 303 -7.00 42.89 -0.27
CA ASN A 303 -6.24 44.09 -0.63
C ASN A 303 -6.34 44.42 -2.12
N VAL A 304 -6.22 43.41 -3.00
CA VAL A 304 -6.37 43.57 -4.45
C VAL A 304 -7.78 44.07 -4.80
N LEU A 305 -8.82 43.51 -4.20
CA LEU A 305 -10.20 43.96 -4.41
C LEU A 305 -10.42 45.40 -3.92
N LEU A 306 -9.86 45.74 -2.76
CA LEU A 306 -9.94 47.12 -2.20
C LEU A 306 -9.14 48.11 -3.03
N SER A 307 -7.96 47.72 -3.52
CA SER A 307 -7.09 48.61 -4.30
C SER A 307 -7.57 48.79 -5.75
N SER A 308 -8.32 47.80 -6.30
CA SER A 308 -8.91 47.88 -7.63
C SER A 308 -10.12 48.82 -7.72
N ARG A 309 -10.75 49.11 -6.60
CA ARG A 309 -11.90 50.04 -6.50
C ARG A 309 -11.43 51.32 -5.89
N GLN A 310 -11.46 52.40 -6.66
CA GLN A 310 -11.19 53.73 -6.13
C GLN A 310 -12.32 54.15 -5.20
N ARG A 311 -12.00 54.35 -3.92
CA ARG A 311 -12.94 54.82 -2.89
C ARG A 311 -12.69 56.28 -2.63
N TYR A 312 -13.75 56.96 -2.28
CA TYR A 312 -13.70 58.40 -2.00
C TYR A 312 -14.21 58.67 -0.60
N VAL A 313 -13.65 59.64 0.03
CA VAL A 313 -14.17 60.24 1.25
C VAL A 313 -14.87 61.51 0.85
N LEU A 314 -16.17 61.56 1.11
CA LEU A 314 -17.03 62.72 0.86
C LEU A 314 -17.46 63.32 2.18
N SER A 315 -17.40 64.64 2.29
CA SER A 315 -18.06 65.36 3.38
C SER A 315 -19.56 65.51 3.04
N ASP A 316 -20.45 65.38 4.02
CA ASP A 316 -21.90 65.61 3.84
C ASP A 316 -22.25 66.97 3.21
N THR A 317 -21.31 67.95 3.29
CA THR A 317 -21.44 69.30 2.73
C THR A 317 -20.82 69.44 1.34
N ALA A 318 -20.30 68.32 0.73
CA ALA A 318 -19.56 68.38 -0.54
C ALA A 318 -20.44 68.68 -1.75
N GLY A 319 -21.77 68.47 -1.65
CA GLY A 319 -22.73 68.68 -2.74
C GLY A 319 -22.45 67.90 -4.02
N VAL A 320 -21.75 66.76 -3.93
CA VAL A 320 -21.43 65.87 -5.05
C VAL A 320 -22.63 64.98 -5.29
N ASN A 321 -22.99 64.77 -6.56
CA ASN A 321 -24.02 63.81 -6.92
C ASN A 321 -23.42 62.38 -6.88
N GLU A 322 -23.77 61.62 -5.84
CA GLU A 322 -23.24 60.25 -5.63
C GLU A 322 -23.69 59.29 -6.71
N GLU A 323 -24.89 59.44 -7.30
CA GLU A 323 -25.38 58.61 -8.38
C GLU A 323 -24.54 58.80 -9.65
N GLU A 324 -24.16 60.05 -9.97
CA GLU A 324 -23.29 60.35 -11.12
C GLU A 324 -21.86 59.89 -10.86
N LEU A 325 -21.36 59.98 -9.61
CA LEU A 325 -20.03 59.54 -9.24
C LEU A 325 -19.87 58.02 -9.31
N THR A 326 -20.92 57.28 -9.06
CA THR A 326 -20.91 55.78 -9.12
C THR A 326 -21.25 55.25 -10.50
N ASP A 327 -21.81 56.04 -11.41
CA ASP A 327 -22.15 55.67 -12.78
C ASP A 327 -20.94 55.83 -13.70
N LEU A 328 -20.20 54.73 -13.94
CA LEU A 328 -19.02 54.69 -14.79
C LEU A 328 -19.29 55.02 -16.29
N SER A 329 -20.56 55.15 -16.69
CA SER A 329 -20.95 55.51 -18.07
C SER A 329 -21.01 57.04 -18.29
N ARG A 330 -20.87 57.83 -17.25
CA ARG A 330 -20.93 59.32 -17.31
C ARG A 330 -19.55 59.93 -17.22
N ASP A 331 -19.24 60.75 -18.23
CA ASP A 331 -17.98 61.52 -18.27
C ASP A 331 -18.00 62.80 -17.42
N ILE A 332 -19.20 63.27 -17.02
CA ILE A 332 -19.39 64.54 -16.29
C ILE A 332 -20.15 64.28 -15.00
N ILE A 333 -19.59 64.75 -13.88
CA ILE A 333 -20.16 64.68 -12.53
C ILE A 333 -20.52 66.07 -12.09
N HIS A 334 -21.78 66.29 -11.73
CA HIS A 334 -22.25 67.61 -11.28
C HIS A 334 -22.04 67.82 -9.78
N VAL A 335 -21.53 68.98 -9.40
CA VAL A 335 -21.28 69.31 -8.02
C VAL A 335 -21.99 70.62 -7.69
N VAL A 336 -22.75 70.67 -6.63
CA VAL A 336 -23.41 71.87 -6.12
C VAL A 336 -22.55 72.56 -5.06
N GLY A 337 -21.89 73.70 -5.41
CA GLY A 337 -21.02 74.42 -4.48
C GLY A 337 -19.55 74.43 -4.89
N ARG A 338 -18.64 74.64 -3.91
CA ARG A 338 -17.19 74.63 -4.16
C ARG A 338 -16.58 73.33 -3.70
N LEU A 339 -15.87 72.66 -4.60
CA LEU A 339 -15.02 71.53 -4.26
C LEU A 339 -13.73 72.01 -3.60
N ASN A 340 -13.50 71.54 -2.38
CA ASN A 340 -12.24 71.76 -1.65
C ASN A 340 -11.62 70.38 -1.42
N ASP A 341 -10.29 70.28 -1.29
CA ASP A 341 -9.55 69.02 -1.00
C ASP A 341 -10.01 68.32 0.30
N ASP A 342 -10.59 69.11 1.25
CA ASP A 342 -11.15 68.55 2.49
C ASP A 342 -12.57 68.01 2.34
N SER A 343 -13.30 68.35 1.28
CA SER A 343 -14.68 67.90 1.04
C SER A 343 -14.77 66.69 0.13
N PHE A 344 -13.76 66.47 -0.69
CA PHE A 344 -13.66 65.31 -1.61
C PHE A 344 -12.20 64.89 -1.78
N ARG A 345 -11.88 63.69 -1.41
CA ARG A 345 -10.55 63.11 -1.67
C ARG A 345 -10.60 61.62 -1.90
N PRO A 346 -9.75 61.08 -2.76
CA PRO A 346 -9.64 59.64 -2.92
C PRO A 346 -9.05 59.00 -1.67
N LEU A 347 -9.66 57.91 -1.22
CA LEU A 347 -9.11 57.07 -0.16
C LEU A 347 -8.07 56.16 -0.76
N GLN A 348 -6.81 56.45 -0.51
CA GLN A 348 -5.72 55.60 -0.97
C GLN A 348 -5.64 54.35 -0.10
N THR A 349 -5.82 53.19 -0.69
CA THR A 349 -5.55 51.90 -0.04
C THR A 349 -4.05 51.63 -0.13
N ALA A 350 -3.42 51.36 1.00
CA ALA A 350 -2.01 50.98 1.01
C ALA A 350 -1.83 49.68 0.24
N GLY A 351 -0.91 49.68 -0.70
CA GLY A 351 -0.57 48.45 -1.45
C GLY A 351 0.06 47.38 -0.55
N LEU A 352 0.02 46.12 -1.01
CA LEU A 352 0.66 45.01 -0.32
C LEU A 352 2.16 45.28 -0.11
N GLN A 353 2.62 45.08 1.11
CA GLN A 353 4.05 45.16 1.41
C GLN A 353 4.77 43.93 0.89
N GLY A 354 5.98 44.08 0.34
CA GLY A 354 6.79 42.95 -0.19
C GLY A 354 7.06 41.82 0.83
N ASN A 355 7.09 42.18 2.13
CA ASN A 355 7.24 41.22 3.22
C ASN A 355 6.10 40.17 3.28
N SER A 356 4.88 40.53 2.87
CA SER A 356 3.73 39.62 2.88
C SER A 356 3.91 38.48 1.86
N LEU A 357 4.42 38.80 0.68
CA LEU A 357 4.74 37.80 -0.36
C LEU A 357 5.89 36.88 0.07
N SER A 358 6.94 37.46 0.67
CA SER A 358 8.07 36.68 1.18
C SER A 358 7.64 35.74 2.30
N TYR A 359 6.79 36.20 3.22
CA TYR A 359 6.24 35.35 4.29
C TYR A 359 5.41 34.20 3.73
N ARG A 360 4.50 34.47 2.80
CA ARG A 360 3.71 33.40 2.16
C ARG A 360 4.61 32.37 1.48
N ASN A 361 5.60 32.81 0.70
CA ASN A 361 6.52 31.91 0.03
C ASN A 361 7.35 31.08 1.01
N SER A 362 7.79 31.68 2.13
CA SER A 362 8.46 30.93 3.20
C SER A 362 7.56 29.84 3.79
N ARG A 363 6.25 30.07 3.96
CA ARG A 363 5.31 29.05 4.43
C ARG A 363 5.09 27.92 3.41
N ILE A 364 5.11 28.24 2.12
CA ILE A 364 5.04 27.23 1.05
C ILE A 364 6.30 26.34 1.08
N GLU A 365 7.48 26.93 1.20
CA GLU A 365 8.73 26.16 1.30
C GLU A 365 8.77 25.30 2.58
N GLU A 366 8.31 25.82 3.70
CA GLU A 366 8.20 25.05 4.95
C GLU A 366 7.25 23.85 4.77
N LEU A 367 6.11 24.02 4.12
CA LEU A 367 5.17 22.94 3.83
C LEU A 367 5.81 21.87 2.92
N LYS A 368 6.57 22.27 1.90
CA LYS A 368 7.32 21.36 1.04
C LYS A 368 8.39 20.58 1.83
N GLU A 369 9.10 21.23 2.74
CA GLU A 369 10.09 20.60 3.60
C GLU A 369 9.44 19.58 4.56
N ILE A 370 8.35 19.93 5.22
CA ILE A 370 7.61 19.05 6.14
C ILE A 370 7.08 17.82 5.41
N SER A 371 6.52 18.02 4.21
CA SER A 371 5.99 16.91 3.41
C SER A 371 7.08 16.05 2.76
N GLY A 372 8.32 16.55 2.68
CA GLY A 372 9.40 15.92 1.92
C GLY A 372 9.19 15.94 0.40
N ASN A 373 8.22 16.71 -0.09
CA ASN A 373 7.94 16.88 -1.51
C ASN A 373 8.77 18.05 -2.05
N ARG A 374 10.06 17.79 -2.29
CA ARG A 374 10.95 18.78 -2.86
C ARG A 374 10.83 18.81 -4.39
N ASP A 375 11.14 19.94 -5.01
CA ASP A 375 11.07 20.10 -6.48
C ASP A 375 11.90 19.04 -7.23
N MET A 376 12.98 18.54 -6.62
CA MET A 376 13.81 17.46 -7.18
C MET A 376 13.10 16.11 -7.23
N THR A 377 12.22 15.81 -6.28
CA THR A 377 11.42 14.56 -6.30
C THR A 377 10.30 14.62 -7.33
N GLN A 378 9.93 15.82 -7.77
CA GLN A 378 8.91 16.08 -8.78
C GLN A 378 9.49 16.29 -10.21
N GLY A 379 10.79 15.99 -10.41
CA GLY A 379 11.44 16.14 -11.70
C GLY A 379 12.01 17.54 -11.98
N GLY A 380 11.98 18.44 -10.99
CA GLY A 380 12.67 19.73 -11.05
C GLY A 380 14.20 19.53 -10.99
N THR A 381 14.94 20.05 -11.98
CA THR A 381 16.40 20.02 -11.95
C THR A 381 16.94 21.19 -11.14
N ALA A 382 17.71 20.90 -10.08
CA ALA A 382 18.52 21.94 -9.43
C ALA A 382 19.50 22.50 -10.45
N GLY A 383 19.51 23.81 -10.63
CA GLY A 383 20.37 24.47 -11.59
C GLY A 383 21.85 24.03 -11.45
N GLY A 384 22.40 23.42 -12.50
CA GLY A 384 23.81 23.04 -12.57
C GLY A 384 24.15 21.57 -12.31
N VAL A 385 23.20 20.72 -11.92
CA VAL A 385 23.45 19.26 -11.77
C VAL A 385 23.01 18.52 -13.02
N THR A 386 23.98 18.09 -13.83
CA THR A 386 23.76 17.38 -15.10
C THR A 386 24.16 15.89 -15.05
N ALA A 387 24.89 15.46 -14.04
CA ALA A 387 25.33 14.07 -13.92
C ALA A 387 24.17 13.18 -13.42
N ALA A 388 23.81 12.15 -14.16
CA ALA A 388 22.72 11.22 -13.82
C ALA A 388 22.90 10.58 -12.43
N SER A 389 24.13 10.23 -12.05
CA SER A 389 24.46 9.69 -10.73
C SER A 389 24.23 10.67 -9.58
N ALA A 390 24.50 11.98 -9.80
CA ALA A 390 24.24 13.00 -8.79
C ALA A 390 22.73 13.28 -8.65
N ILE A 391 21.97 13.25 -9.72
CA ILE A 391 20.51 13.36 -9.71
C ILE A 391 19.91 12.17 -8.96
N ALA A 392 20.36 10.94 -9.24
CA ALA A 392 19.93 9.74 -8.54
C ALA A 392 20.23 9.80 -7.04
N ALA A 393 21.43 10.25 -6.64
CA ALA A 393 21.80 10.41 -5.24
C ALA A 393 20.93 11.46 -4.50
N LEU A 394 20.57 12.56 -5.18
CA LEU A 394 19.68 13.59 -4.63
C LEU A 394 18.23 13.08 -4.49
N GLN A 395 17.75 12.32 -5.48
CA GLN A 395 16.43 11.68 -5.41
C GLN A 395 16.39 10.64 -4.29
N GLU A 396 17.46 9.86 -4.13
CA GLU A 396 17.56 8.89 -3.04
C GLU A 396 17.58 9.58 -1.66
N ALA A 397 18.30 10.69 -1.52
CA ALA A 397 18.29 11.47 -0.28
C ALA A 397 16.91 12.07 0.02
N GLY A 398 16.18 12.54 -1.01
CA GLY A 398 14.82 13.09 -0.88
C GLY A 398 13.75 12.04 -0.51
N SER A 399 13.98 10.77 -0.84
CA SER A 399 13.02 9.68 -0.61
C SER A 399 13.06 9.06 0.79
N LYS A 400 13.86 9.58 1.74
CA LYS A 400 14.01 8.99 3.09
C LYS A 400 12.68 8.87 3.85
N LEU A 401 11.86 9.93 3.85
CA LEU A 401 10.56 9.92 4.51
C LEU A 401 9.60 8.91 3.86
N SER A 402 9.59 8.82 2.53
CA SER A 402 8.78 7.84 1.81
C SER A 402 9.22 6.40 2.11
N ARG A 403 10.51 6.14 2.26
CA ARG A 403 11.02 4.81 2.61
C ARG A 403 10.64 4.36 4.02
N ASP A 404 10.65 5.25 5.00
CA ASP A 404 10.24 4.91 6.38
C ASP A 404 8.73 4.59 6.42
N MET A 405 7.93 5.40 5.76
CA MET A 405 6.51 5.21 5.58
C MET A 405 6.18 3.85 4.92
N LEU A 406 6.94 3.45 3.89
CA LEU A 406 6.80 2.16 3.21
C LEU A 406 7.21 0.99 4.11
N LYS A 407 8.27 1.12 4.91
CA LYS A 407 8.66 0.07 5.87
C LYS A 407 7.57 -0.20 6.91
N SER A 408 6.87 0.83 7.38
CA SER A 408 5.70 0.66 8.25
C SER A 408 4.60 -0.14 7.56
N ALA A 409 4.27 0.21 6.31
CA ALA A 409 3.27 -0.49 5.53
C ALA A 409 3.65 -1.95 5.25
N TYR A 410 4.93 -2.24 4.98
CA TYR A 410 5.39 -3.62 4.76
C TYR A 410 5.29 -4.48 6.02
N ARG A 411 5.53 -3.89 7.21
CA ARG A 411 5.29 -4.60 8.48
C ARG A 411 3.81 -4.91 8.70
N ALA A 412 2.91 -4.00 8.32
CA ALA A 412 1.48 -4.24 8.35
C ALA A 412 1.08 -5.33 7.34
N PHE A 413 1.59 -5.26 6.12
CA PHE A 413 1.34 -6.26 5.08
C PHE A 413 1.82 -7.66 5.48
N ALA A 414 2.97 -7.79 6.14
CA ALA A 414 3.42 -9.07 6.68
C ALA A 414 2.42 -9.66 7.69
N LYS A 415 1.83 -8.83 8.56
CA LYS A 415 0.77 -9.27 9.49
C LYS A 415 -0.50 -9.72 8.76
N GLU A 416 -0.87 -9.05 7.67
CA GLU A 416 -2.00 -9.44 6.81
C GLU A 416 -1.76 -10.80 6.17
N CYS A 417 -0.58 -11.01 5.59
CA CYS A 417 -0.21 -12.31 5.02
C CYS A 417 -0.22 -13.45 6.06
N CYS A 418 0.22 -13.16 7.29
CA CYS A 418 0.10 -14.14 8.38
C CYS A 418 -1.37 -14.49 8.66
N LEU A 419 -2.28 -13.49 8.73
CA LEU A 419 -3.71 -13.77 8.92
C LEU A 419 -4.30 -14.56 7.76
N ILE A 420 -3.90 -14.26 6.52
CA ILE A 420 -4.33 -15.01 5.33
C ILE A 420 -3.92 -16.47 5.45
N ILE A 421 -2.67 -16.76 5.82
CA ILE A 421 -2.18 -18.14 5.99
C ILE A 421 -2.96 -18.87 7.09
N GLU A 422 -3.26 -18.21 8.19
CA GLU A 422 -4.06 -18.79 9.28
C GLU A 422 -5.51 -19.10 8.82
N LEU A 423 -6.12 -18.21 8.04
CA LEU A 423 -7.44 -18.50 7.44
C LEU A 423 -7.39 -19.64 6.43
N MET A 424 -6.31 -19.75 5.63
CA MET A 424 -6.11 -20.91 4.76
C MET A 424 -5.98 -22.21 5.57
N ARG A 425 -5.26 -22.16 6.70
CA ARG A 425 -5.12 -23.32 7.62
C ARG A 425 -6.47 -23.78 8.15
N GLN A 426 -7.34 -22.85 8.52
CA GLN A 426 -8.62 -23.15 9.13
C GLN A 426 -9.68 -23.57 8.13
N PHE A 427 -9.77 -22.91 6.95
CA PHE A 427 -10.93 -22.98 6.07
C PHE A 427 -10.68 -23.63 4.70
N TYR A 428 -9.42 -23.85 4.28
CA TYR A 428 -9.14 -24.53 3.01
C TYR A 428 -9.15 -26.05 3.20
N ASP A 429 -10.32 -26.58 3.56
CA ASP A 429 -10.49 -28.02 3.79
C ASP A 429 -10.42 -28.85 2.51
N GLU A 430 -10.90 -28.28 1.41
CA GLU A 430 -10.91 -28.89 0.10
C GLU A 430 -9.67 -28.54 -0.71
N GLU A 431 -9.31 -29.40 -1.68
CA GLU A 431 -8.22 -29.14 -2.61
C GLU A 431 -8.61 -28.02 -3.58
N ARG A 432 -7.86 -26.93 -3.59
CA ARG A 432 -8.04 -25.78 -4.47
C ARG A 432 -6.94 -25.75 -5.53
N ILE A 433 -7.30 -25.33 -6.74
CA ILE A 433 -6.36 -25.19 -7.85
C ILE A 433 -6.09 -23.72 -8.08
N PHE A 434 -4.82 -23.34 -8.00
CA PHE A 434 -4.36 -21.99 -8.27
C PHE A 434 -3.57 -21.96 -9.57
N ARG A 435 -3.91 -21.02 -10.46
CA ARG A 435 -3.11 -20.74 -11.64
C ARG A 435 -2.04 -19.73 -11.25
N ILE A 436 -0.81 -20.14 -11.33
CA ILE A 436 0.35 -19.30 -11.06
C ILE A 436 1.14 -19.03 -12.35
N THR A 437 1.87 -17.94 -12.39
CA THR A 437 2.84 -17.68 -13.47
C THR A 437 4.15 -18.33 -13.08
N GLY A 438 4.53 -19.40 -13.78
CA GLY A 438 5.79 -20.11 -13.57
C GLY A 438 7.01 -19.25 -13.85
N LYS A 439 8.19 -19.73 -13.45
CA LYS A 439 9.47 -19.03 -13.63
C LYS A 439 9.80 -18.70 -15.10
N SER A 440 9.26 -19.45 -16.04
CA SER A 440 9.40 -19.26 -17.49
C SER A 440 8.36 -18.31 -18.11
N GLY A 441 7.38 -17.84 -17.33
CA GLY A 441 6.25 -17.06 -17.81
C GLY A 441 5.08 -17.90 -18.32
N GLU A 442 5.17 -19.21 -18.23
CA GLU A 442 4.10 -20.15 -18.56
C GLU A 442 3.11 -20.26 -17.39
N SER A 443 1.84 -20.56 -17.71
CA SER A 443 0.83 -20.80 -16.67
C SER A 443 1.02 -22.21 -16.09
N GLU A 444 1.28 -22.29 -14.80
CA GLU A 444 1.34 -23.54 -14.04
C GLU A 444 0.13 -23.62 -13.12
N PHE A 445 -0.32 -24.84 -12.82
CA PHE A 445 -1.43 -25.08 -11.91
C PHE A 445 -0.92 -25.80 -10.66
N VAL A 446 -1.12 -25.14 -9.50
CA VAL A 446 -0.73 -25.67 -8.20
C VAL A 446 -1.98 -26.09 -7.44
N ARG A 447 -1.98 -27.32 -6.93
CA ARG A 447 -3.01 -27.82 -6.03
C ARG A 447 -2.59 -27.54 -4.60
N PHE A 448 -3.50 -27.01 -3.81
CA PHE A 448 -3.25 -26.66 -2.43
C PHE A 448 -4.46 -26.97 -1.55
N SER A 449 -4.19 -27.52 -0.36
CA SER A 449 -5.17 -27.72 0.70
C SER A 449 -4.57 -27.25 2.02
N GLY A 450 -5.38 -26.65 2.88
CA GLY A 450 -4.98 -26.19 4.21
C GLY A 450 -4.53 -27.33 5.15
N GLN A 451 -4.78 -28.58 4.80
CA GLN A 451 -4.33 -29.73 5.58
C GLN A 451 -2.81 -29.80 5.73
N VAL A 452 -2.06 -29.32 4.74
CA VAL A 452 -0.57 -29.28 4.81
C VAL A 452 -0.06 -28.25 5.82
N LEU A 453 -0.91 -27.31 6.23
CA LEU A 453 -0.61 -26.28 7.23
C LEU A 453 -1.00 -26.68 8.66
N ARG A 454 -1.80 -27.75 8.81
CA ARG A 454 -2.24 -28.23 10.13
C ARG A 454 -1.14 -29.03 10.80
N ALA A 455 -1.28 -29.19 12.12
CA ALA A 455 -0.36 -29.98 12.92
C ALA A 455 -0.19 -31.39 12.36
N GLN A 456 1.03 -31.71 11.98
CA GLN A 456 1.39 -33.04 11.48
C GLN A 456 1.69 -33.98 12.64
N PRO A 457 1.33 -35.28 12.54
CA PRO A 457 1.57 -36.25 13.62
C PRO A 457 3.06 -36.35 13.92
N ALA A 458 3.37 -36.68 15.16
CA ALA A 458 4.72 -36.85 15.66
C ALA A 458 5.58 -37.75 14.75
N ARG A 459 6.73 -37.22 14.30
CA ARG A 459 7.76 -38.02 13.60
C ARG A 459 8.58 -38.79 14.62
N VAL A 460 8.74 -40.07 14.35
CA VAL A 460 9.68 -40.91 15.09
C VAL A 460 11.03 -40.91 14.36
N VAL A 461 12.03 -40.22 14.89
CA VAL A 461 13.41 -40.23 14.36
C VAL A 461 14.31 -40.93 15.36
N GLY A 462 14.89 -42.06 14.93
CA GLY A 462 15.79 -42.87 15.78
C GLY A 462 15.13 -43.44 17.06
N GLY A 463 13.81 -43.69 17.06
CA GLY A 463 13.07 -44.24 18.22
C GLY A 463 12.62 -43.18 19.24
N VAL A 464 12.85 -41.89 18.97
CA VAL A 464 12.36 -40.78 19.79
C VAL A 464 11.17 -40.13 19.10
N GLU A 465 10.02 -40.03 19.76
CA GLU A 465 8.87 -39.24 19.29
C GLU A 465 9.17 -37.76 19.48
N LEU A 466 9.29 -37.08 18.35
CA LEU A 466 9.40 -35.63 18.28
C LEU A 466 8.00 -35.04 18.21
N GLY A 467 7.29 -34.74 19.22
CA GLY A 467 5.95 -34.15 19.27
C GLY A 467 5.27 -33.73 17.95
N SER A 468 4.02 -33.33 17.95
CA SER A 468 3.37 -32.82 16.72
C SER A 468 4.06 -31.55 16.24
N HIS A 469 4.38 -31.48 14.93
CA HIS A 469 4.95 -30.29 14.27
C HIS A 469 3.86 -29.51 13.57
N GLU A 470 3.70 -28.26 13.96
CA GLU A 470 2.84 -27.29 13.27
C GLU A 470 3.72 -26.36 12.42
N PRO A 471 3.51 -26.30 11.09
CA PRO A 471 4.30 -25.45 10.21
C PRO A 471 4.15 -23.96 10.57
N VAL A 472 5.27 -23.27 10.76
CA VAL A 472 5.34 -21.83 11.05
C VAL A 472 6.18 -21.14 10.01
N PHE A 473 5.69 -20.01 9.52
CA PHE A 473 6.32 -19.26 8.43
C PHE A 473 6.64 -17.82 8.85
N ASP A 474 7.72 -17.30 8.28
CA ASP A 474 8.08 -15.89 8.33
C ASP A 474 7.75 -15.24 6.98
N ILE A 475 7.25 -14.00 7.02
CA ILE A 475 6.92 -13.25 5.81
C ILE A 475 7.97 -12.16 5.62
N VAL A 476 8.66 -12.22 4.49
CA VAL A 476 9.55 -11.17 4.00
C VAL A 476 8.86 -10.44 2.86
N VAL A 477 8.74 -9.13 3.00
CA VAL A 477 8.07 -8.29 2.00
C VAL A 477 9.12 -7.62 1.13
N SER A 478 9.00 -7.78 -0.17
CA SER A 478 9.78 -7.06 -1.17
C SER A 478 8.91 -6.04 -1.90
N ALA A 479 9.54 -4.97 -2.42
CA ALA A 479 8.85 -4.02 -3.29
C ALA A 479 8.78 -4.57 -4.71
N GLU A 480 7.59 -4.70 -5.27
CA GLU A 480 7.40 -4.90 -6.69
C GLU A 480 7.40 -3.53 -7.38
N LYS A 481 8.54 -3.13 -7.95
CA LYS A 481 8.64 -1.84 -8.66
C LYS A 481 7.89 -1.91 -9.98
N LYS A 482 6.68 -1.36 -10.02
CA LYS A 482 5.85 -1.30 -11.24
C LYS A 482 6.16 -0.08 -12.14
N SER A 483 7.09 0.79 -11.75
CA SER A 483 7.42 2.02 -12.46
C SER A 483 8.03 1.73 -13.83
N THR A 484 7.58 2.45 -14.88
CA THR A 484 8.16 2.41 -16.23
C THR A 484 9.63 2.83 -16.26
N PHE A 485 10.04 3.69 -15.33
CA PHE A 485 11.43 4.13 -15.19
C PHE A 485 12.34 3.00 -14.69
N SER A 486 11.85 2.16 -13.80
CA SER A 486 12.56 0.95 -13.35
C SER A 486 12.80 -0.02 -14.51
N ARG A 487 11.83 -0.20 -15.42
CA ARG A 487 11.99 -1.04 -16.61
C ARG A 487 13.01 -0.49 -17.59
N LEU A 488 13.06 0.83 -17.78
CA LEU A 488 14.09 1.46 -18.62
C LEU A 488 15.49 1.25 -18.04
N SER A 489 15.66 1.48 -16.74
CA SER A 489 16.93 1.24 -16.03
C SER A 489 17.36 -0.23 -16.11
N GLN A 490 16.44 -1.18 -15.93
CA GLN A 490 16.72 -2.61 -16.09
C GLN A 490 17.14 -2.96 -17.52
N ASN A 491 16.48 -2.37 -18.53
CA ASN A 491 16.83 -2.58 -19.93
C ASN A 491 18.23 -2.03 -20.25
N GLU A 492 18.61 -0.89 -19.68
CA GLU A 492 19.96 -0.32 -19.81
C GLU A 492 20.99 -1.21 -19.15
N THR A 493 20.76 -1.64 -17.91
CA THR A 493 21.64 -2.59 -17.20
C THR A 493 21.78 -3.90 -17.97
N ALA A 494 20.69 -4.43 -18.54
CA ALA A 494 20.76 -5.65 -19.36
C ALA A 494 21.61 -5.46 -20.63
N LYS A 495 21.49 -4.30 -21.30
CA LYS A 495 22.32 -3.95 -22.45
C LYS A 495 23.82 -3.80 -22.06
N GLU A 496 24.09 -3.15 -20.96
CA GLU A 496 25.45 -3.01 -20.41
C GLU A 496 26.06 -4.38 -20.08
N CYS A 497 25.33 -5.25 -19.37
CA CYS A 497 25.76 -6.63 -19.08
C CYS A 497 26.06 -7.41 -20.39
N TYR A 498 25.23 -7.21 -21.43
CA TYR A 498 25.46 -7.84 -22.72
C TYR A 498 26.70 -7.28 -23.42
N GLN A 499 26.90 -5.96 -23.42
CA GLN A 499 28.08 -5.30 -24.01
C GLN A 499 29.38 -5.66 -23.31
N LEU A 500 29.34 -5.81 -21.98
CA LEU A 500 30.48 -6.25 -21.17
C LEU A 500 30.78 -7.74 -21.30
N GLY A 501 29.98 -8.49 -22.06
CA GLY A 501 30.20 -9.90 -22.31
C GLY A 501 29.91 -10.82 -21.14
N PHE A 502 29.02 -10.42 -20.22
CA PHE A 502 28.64 -11.22 -19.03
C PHE A 502 28.02 -12.58 -19.40
N PHE A 503 27.39 -12.66 -20.56
CA PHE A 503 26.77 -13.89 -21.06
C PHE A 503 27.72 -14.77 -21.89
N ALA A 504 28.97 -14.33 -22.10
CA ALA A 504 29.97 -15.13 -22.79
C ALA A 504 30.47 -16.24 -21.85
N PRO A 505 30.47 -17.53 -22.30
CA PRO A 505 30.86 -18.65 -21.45
C PRO A 505 32.28 -18.56 -20.88
N ALA A 506 33.21 -17.91 -21.61
CA ALA A 506 34.58 -17.71 -21.16
C ALA A 506 34.72 -16.76 -19.96
N ASN A 507 33.74 -15.89 -19.76
CA ASN A 507 33.76 -14.85 -18.71
C ASN A 507 32.83 -15.19 -17.54
N ALA A 508 32.26 -16.39 -17.50
CA ALA A 508 31.20 -16.77 -16.55
C ALA A 508 31.58 -16.54 -15.09
N ASP A 509 32.81 -16.89 -14.68
CA ASP A 509 33.26 -16.74 -13.30
C ASP A 509 33.47 -15.26 -12.93
N ALA A 510 34.04 -14.47 -13.83
CA ALA A 510 34.22 -13.02 -13.64
C ALA A 510 32.87 -12.28 -13.62
N ALA A 511 31.94 -12.72 -14.49
CA ALA A 511 30.58 -12.17 -14.54
C ALA A 511 29.80 -12.49 -13.26
N LEU A 512 29.93 -13.70 -12.72
CA LEU A 512 29.29 -14.07 -11.44
C LEU A 512 29.83 -13.23 -10.28
N ALA A 513 31.17 -13.04 -10.20
CA ALA A 513 31.78 -12.19 -9.18
C ALA A 513 31.31 -10.72 -9.29
N ALA A 514 31.17 -10.19 -10.51
CA ALA A 514 30.64 -8.84 -10.72
C ALA A 514 29.13 -8.76 -10.34
N LEU A 515 28.34 -9.77 -10.70
CA LEU A 515 26.92 -9.85 -10.34
C LEU A 515 26.67 -10.01 -8.83
N GLU A 516 27.65 -10.55 -8.06
CA GLU A 516 27.56 -10.59 -6.59
C GLU A 516 27.65 -9.20 -5.95
N MET A 517 28.33 -8.26 -6.61
CA MET A 517 28.47 -6.87 -6.16
C MET A 517 27.35 -5.95 -6.68
N MET A 518 26.49 -6.44 -7.58
CA MET A 518 25.37 -5.70 -8.17
C MET A 518 24.06 -6.07 -7.47
N ASP A 519 23.12 -5.11 -7.44
CA ASP A 519 21.75 -5.31 -6.95
C ASP A 519 20.77 -4.68 -7.94
N PHE A 520 20.04 -5.53 -8.68
CA PHE A 520 18.95 -5.14 -9.57
C PHE A 520 17.89 -6.26 -9.65
N GLU A 521 16.69 -5.90 -10.01
CA GLU A 521 15.57 -6.84 -10.08
C GLU A 521 15.82 -7.96 -11.11
N GLY A 522 15.64 -9.20 -10.68
CA GLY A 522 15.89 -10.38 -11.53
C GLY A 522 17.35 -10.83 -11.61
N ILE A 523 18.25 -10.26 -10.82
CA ILE A 523 19.68 -10.61 -10.78
C ILE A 523 19.92 -12.11 -10.58
N GLU A 524 19.08 -12.79 -9.79
CA GLU A 524 19.20 -14.23 -9.56
C GLU A 524 18.95 -15.05 -10.84
N LYS A 525 18.01 -14.59 -11.69
CA LYS A 525 17.78 -15.24 -13.00
C LYS A 525 18.99 -15.08 -13.91
N VAL A 526 19.63 -13.89 -13.87
CA VAL A 526 20.84 -13.60 -14.64
C VAL A 526 22.01 -14.46 -14.13
N ARG A 527 22.21 -14.51 -12.80
CA ARG A 527 23.24 -15.37 -12.17
C ARG A 527 23.05 -16.83 -12.54
N GLN A 528 21.82 -17.34 -12.47
CA GLN A 528 21.52 -18.72 -12.84
C GLN A 528 21.83 -18.99 -14.33
N ARG A 529 21.50 -18.06 -15.22
CA ARG A 529 21.76 -18.19 -16.66
C ARG A 529 23.24 -18.16 -16.97
N VAL A 530 24.01 -17.27 -16.36
CA VAL A 530 25.46 -17.19 -16.51
C VAL A 530 26.12 -18.46 -16.00
N ARG A 531 25.69 -18.99 -14.84
CA ARG A 531 26.19 -20.25 -14.26
C ARG A 531 25.91 -21.45 -15.18
N GLN A 532 24.71 -21.54 -15.76
CA GLN A 532 24.35 -22.59 -16.73
C GLN A 532 25.21 -22.54 -17.99
N ASN A 533 25.45 -21.35 -18.54
CA ASN A 533 26.27 -21.17 -19.72
C ASN A 533 27.74 -21.54 -19.44
N GLY A 534 28.28 -21.21 -18.28
CA GLY A 534 29.62 -21.63 -17.84
C GLY A 534 29.75 -23.15 -17.74
N THR A 535 28.78 -23.80 -17.12
CA THR A 535 28.77 -25.27 -16.96
C THR A 535 28.70 -25.98 -18.32
N LEU A 536 27.84 -25.52 -19.24
CA LEU A 536 27.75 -26.07 -20.59
C LEU A 536 29.06 -25.89 -21.40
N ALA A 537 29.71 -24.73 -21.26
CA ALA A 537 31.00 -24.49 -21.92
C ALA A 537 32.11 -25.40 -21.37
N GLN A 538 32.12 -25.64 -20.06
CA GLN A 538 33.06 -26.56 -19.43
C GLN A 538 32.83 -27.99 -19.91
N GLN A 539 31.58 -28.44 -20.02
CA GLN A 539 31.24 -29.78 -20.54
C GLN A 539 31.65 -29.94 -22.02
N LEU A 540 31.42 -28.89 -22.83
CA LEU A 540 31.86 -28.88 -24.24
C LEU A 540 33.39 -28.95 -24.35
N ALA A 541 34.11 -28.17 -23.55
CA ALA A 541 35.56 -28.19 -23.52
C ALA A 541 36.11 -29.55 -23.07
N GLN A 542 35.50 -30.19 -22.06
CA GLN A 542 35.84 -31.55 -21.63
C GLN A 542 35.57 -32.60 -22.73
N MET A 543 34.44 -32.52 -23.42
CA MET A 543 34.15 -33.40 -24.54
C MET A 543 35.12 -33.22 -25.69
N GLN A 544 35.47 -31.95 -26.02
CA GLN A 544 36.48 -31.68 -27.05
C GLN A 544 37.87 -32.22 -26.66
N ALA A 545 38.26 -32.05 -25.39
CA ALA A 545 39.52 -32.59 -24.87
C ALA A 545 39.55 -34.15 -24.94
N GLN A 546 38.42 -34.79 -24.57
CA GLN A 546 38.30 -36.25 -24.68
C GLN A 546 38.32 -36.71 -26.16
N MET A 547 37.66 -35.99 -27.07
CA MET A 547 37.72 -36.26 -28.50
C MET A 547 39.14 -36.11 -29.05
N ALA A 548 39.86 -35.06 -28.62
CA ALA A 548 41.27 -34.84 -29.02
C ALA A 548 42.16 -35.95 -28.49
N GLN A 549 41.95 -36.44 -27.25
CA GLN A 549 42.68 -37.56 -26.69
C GLN A 549 42.36 -38.88 -27.44
N LEU A 550 41.10 -39.15 -27.74
CA LEU A 550 40.69 -40.31 -28.50
C LEU A 550 41.25 -40.28 -29.93
N THR A 551 41.25 -39.11 -30.57
CA THR A 551 41.87 -38.94 -31.91
C THR A 551 43.37 -39.15 -31.86
N GLY A 552 44.02 -38.62 -30.82
CA GLY A 552 45.47 -38.84 -30.59
C GLY A 552 45.81 -40.33 -30.33
N LEU A 553 44.98 -41.05 -29.58
CA LEU A 553 45.14 -42.49 -29.38
C LEU A 553 44.92 -43.30 -30.68
N LEU A 554 43.93 -42.89 -31.50
CA LEU A 554 43.69 -43.50 -32.82
C LEU A 554 44.83 -43.23 -33.80
N GLU A 555 45.44 -42.10 -33.77
CA GLU A 555 46.63 -41.79 -34.58
C GLU A 555 47.86 -42.59 -34.12
N VAL A 556 48.06 -42.76 -32.78
CA VAL A 556 49.11 -43.61 -32.24
C VAL A 556 48.85 -45.07 -32.61
N GLN A 557 47.62 -45.55 -32.57
CA GLN A 557 47.24 -46.92 -32.95
C GLN A 557 47.43 -47.15 -34.44
N LYS A 558 47.07 -46.16 -35.31
CA LYS A 558 47.35 -46.21 -36.75
C LYS A 558 48.86 -46.17 -37.06
N LYS A 559 49.67 -45.49 -36.25
CA LYS A 559 51.16 -45.52 -36.39
C LYS A 559 51.77 -46.83 -35.93
N SER A 560 51.15 -47.52 -34.99
CA SER A 560 51.63 -48.83 -34.50
C SER A 560 51.26 -50.01 -35.43
N GLU A 561 50.20 -49.87 -36.24
CA GLU A 561 49.73 -50.89 -37.18
C GLU A 561 50.20 -50.69 -38.65
N ALA A 562 51.02 -49.67 -38.93
CA ALA A 562 51.57 -49.50 -40.28
C ALA A 562 52.74 -50.45 -40.52
N PRO A 563 52.62 -51.44 -41.45
CA PRO A 563 53.72 -52.30 -41.81
C PRO A 563 54.80 -51.42 -42.50
N LYS A 564 56.09 -51.65 -42.12
CA LYS A 564 57.25 -51.04 -42.78
C LYS A 564 57.33 -51.54 -44.23
N LEU A 565 56.73 -50.87 -45.17
CA LEU A 565 56.97 -51.04 -46.61
C LEU A 565 57.99 -50.00 -47.07
N SER A 566 59.21 -50.46 -47.22
CA SER A 566 60.28 -49.77 -47.93
C SER A 566 60.06 -49.85 -49.44
N GLY A 567 59.72 -48.75 -50.12
CA GLY A 567 59.64 -48.67 -51.57
C GLY A 567 59.14 -47.33 -52.07
N PRO A 568 59.48 -46.87 -53.23
CA PRO A 568 59.44 -45.45 -53.69
C PRO A 568 58.06 -45.00 -54.21
N ALA A 569 56.98 -45.28 -53.45
CA ALA A 569 55.62 -44.84 -53.80
C ALA A 569 55.10 -43.63 -53.01
N GLN A 570 55.98 -43.01 -52.19
CA GLN A 570 55.54 -41.99 -51.23
C GLN A 570 55.53 -40.55 -51.78
N GLU A 571 56.11 -40.28 -53.00
CA GLU A 571 56.13 -38.94 -53.56
C GLU A 571 54.93 -38.59 -54.46
N LEU A 572 54.12 -39.55 -54.88
CA LEU A 572 52.94 -39.32 -55.73
C LEU A 572 51.64 -39.03 -54.98
N SER A 573 51.56 -39.38 -53.70
CA SER A 573 50.34 -39.17 -52.89
C SER A 573 50.26 -37.74 -52.27
N THR A 574 51.40 -37.17 -51.93
CA THR A 574 51.44 -35.82 -51.36
C THR A 574 51.19 -34.68 -52.41
N ALA A 575 51.49 -34.93 -53.68
CA ALA A 575 51.22 -33.99 -54.78
C ALA A 575 49.74 -33.99 -55.20
N ALA A 576 49.01 -35.12 -55.01
CA ALA A 576 47.59 -35.21 -55.27
C ALA A 576 46.74 -34.52 -54.20
N MET A 577 47.10 -34.64 -52.91
CA MET A 577 46.43 -33.96 -51.79
C MET A 577 46.65 -32.44 -51.81
N ALA A 578 47.84 -31.98 -52.21
CA ALA A 578 48.11 -30.57 -52.34
C ALA A 578 47.34 -29.89 -53.48
N ARG A 579 46.92 -30.63 -54.51
CA ARG A 579 46.06 -30.17 -55.59
C ARG A 579 44.58 -30.12 -55.19
N ALA A 580 44.09 -31.06 -54.40
CA ALA A 580 42.72 -31.10 -53.88
C ALA A 580 42.43 -29.97 -52.89
N MET A 581 43.40 -29.58 -52.03
CA MET A 581 43.25 -28.44 -51.15
C MET A 581 43.29 -27.04 -51.78
N LYS A 582 43.87 -26.92 -53.01
CA LYS A 582 43.86 -25.66 -53.77
C LYS A 582 42.54 -25.38 -54.51
N THR A 583 41.79 -26.44 -54.84
CA THR A 583 40.51 -26.33 -55.55
C THR A 583 39.35 -25.95 -54.58
N GLN A 584 39.44 -26.30 -53.29
CA GLN A 584 38.43 -25.96 -52.30
C GLN A 584 38.55 -24.51 -51.76
N LYS A 585 39.67 -23.84 -51.99
CA LYS A 585 39.86 -22.41 -51.61
C LYS A 585 39.45 -21.38 -52.68
N GLY A 586 38.99 -21.87 -53.83
CA GLY A 586 38.59 -21.01 -54.98
C GLY A 586 37.07 -20.76 -55.08
N GLU A 587 36.23 -21.43 -54.28
CA GLU A 587 34.76 -21.34 -54.39
C GLU A 587 34.07 -20.65 -53.20
N MET A 588 34.85 -19.94 -52.35
CA MET A 588 34.27 -19.04 -51.35
C MET A 588 34.92 -17.65 -51.49
N ARG A 589 34.45 -16.93 -52.48
CA ARG A 589 34.47 -15.45 -52.56
C ARG A 589 33.14 -14.96 -53.06
#